data_db5bf8e9155e572c63bd1b1336adf074
#
_entry.id   db5bf8e9155e572c63bd1b1336adf074
#
_cell.length_a   1.000
_cell.length_b   1.000
_cell.length_c   1.000
_cell.angle_alpha   90.00
_cell.angle_beta   90.00
_cell.angle_gamma   90.00
#
_symmetry.space_group_name_H-M   'P 1'
#
loop_
_entity.id
_entity.type
_entity.pdbx_description
1 polymer ?
#
loop_
_entity_poly.entity_id
_entity_poly.type
_entity_poly.pdbx_seq_one_letter_code
_entity_poly.pdbx_strand_id
1 'polypeptide(L)'
;SAQTLESYSRLFQQSWLAKEHFKARNFHGSFKYVSKMPRWLGWLRQLPWIVNGQALAMVTGGRGLLKQVHTHPDHEHMMKLSELTPKEQAKKQKVAYDNKLTFDKVTAVALAGSRHEVDQPHHLKVADTDLCATRCTREYGNPCENFCPAAVYEMIPDAGVPNGRRLVIHHENCVHCKTCDVA
;
A
#
# COMPACT_ATOMS: atom_id res chain seq x y z
N SER A 1 16.27 -2.95 28.06
CA SER A 1 16.10 -4.22 27.33
C SER A 1 14.63 -4.44 27.06
N ALA A 2 14.26 -4.61 25.80
CA ALA A 2 12.89 -4.93 25.42
C ALA A 2 12.55 -6.35 25.95
N GLN A 3 11.57 -6.47 26.84
CA GLN A 3 11.04 -7.74 27.26
C GLN A 3 9.95 -8.18 26.29
N THR A 4 10.09 -9.37 25.71
CA THR A 4 9.06 -9.97 24.88
C THR A 4 7.90 -10.46 25.76
N LEU A 5 6.68 -10.06 25.45
CA LEU A 5 5.48 -10.51 26.16
C LEU A 5 5.10 -11.93 25.70
N GLU A 6 5.81 -12.94 26.16
CA GLU A 6 5.56 -14.34 25.81
C GLU A 6 4.15 -14.82 26.18
N SER A 7 3.56 -14.28 27.23
CA SER A 7 2.19 -14.57 27.63
C SER A 7 1.18 -14.19 26.53
N TYR A 8 1.37 -13.05 25.85
CA TYR A 8 0.51 -12.62 24.75
C TYR A 8 0.55 -13.63 23.58
N SER A 9 1.75 -13.97 23.13
CA SER A 9 1.94 -14.93 22.03
C SER A 9 1.30 -16.28 22.33
N ARG A 10 1.46 -16.78 23.56
CA ARG A 10 0.87 -18.05 24.01
C ARG A 10 -0.66 -17.99 24.02
N LEU A 11 -1.23 -16.93 24.61
CA LEU A 11 -2.68 -16.74 24.67
C LEU A 11 -3.28 -16.58 23.28
N PHE A 12 -2.63 -15.83 22.39
CA PHE A 12 -3.06 -15.69 21.02
C PHE A 12 -3.10 -17.04 20.30
N GLN A 13 -2.01 -17.83 20.37
CA GLN A 13 -1.95 -19.12 19.71
C GLN A 13 -2.98 -20.15 20.22
N GLN A 14 -3.38 -20.05 21.49
CA GLN A 14 -4.41 -20.89 22.08
C GLN A 14 -5.83 -20.41 21.76
N SER A 15 -5.97 -19.19 21.26
CA SER A 15 -7.26 -18.57 20.97
C SER A 15 -7.91 -19.12 19.69
N TRP A 16 -9.21 -18.89 19.55
CA TRP A 16 -9.94 -19.14 18.31
C TRP A 16 -9.45 -18.24 17.17
N LEU A 17 -8.99 -17.02 17.49
CA LEU A 17 -8.44 -16.05 16.53
C LEU A 17 -7.27 -16.64 15.75
N ALA A 18 -6.31 -17.29 16.41
CA ALA A 18 -5.17 -17.90 15.75
C ALA A 18 -5.61 -18.96 14.72
N LYS A 19 -6.64 -19.74 15.05
CA LYS A 19 -7.21 -20.76 14.13
C LYS A 19 -7.84 -20.13 12.90
N GLU A 20 -8.60 -19.05 13.06
CA GLU A 20 -9.22 -18.33 11.95
C GLU A 20 -8.17 -17.62 11.08
N HIS A 21 -7.19 -16.94 11.67
CA HIS A 21 -6.07 -16.35 10.95
C HIS A 21 -5.29 -17.38 10.14
N PHE A 22 -5.06 -18.57 10.73
CA PHE A 22 -4.38 -19.65 10.01
C PHE A 22 -5.18 -20.13 8.79
N LYS A 23 -6.51 -20.24 8.89
CA LYS A 23 -7.38 -20.58 7.76
C LYS A 23 -7.38 -19.50 6.67
N ALA A 24 -7.35 -18.24 7.07
CA ALA A 24 -7.41 -17.10 6.15
C ALA A 24 -6.06 -16.68 5.55
N ARG A 25 -4.93 -17.23 6.02
CA ARG A 25 -3.56 -16.78 5.70
C ARG A 25 -3.23 -16.71 4.19
N ASN A 26 -3.85 -17.55 3.37
CA ASN A 26 -3.63 -17.61 1.93
C ASN A 26 -4.72 -16.87 1.13
N PHE A 27 -5.61 -16.15 1.80
CA PHE A 27 -6.75 -15.49 1.18
C PHE A 27 -6.28 -14.50 0.08
N HIS A 28 -5.40 -13.57 0.42
CA HIS A 28 -4.86 -12.60 -0.54
C HIS A 28 -4.03 -13.24 -1.64
N GLY A 29 -3.26 -14.27 -1.31
CA GLY A 29 -2.45 -14.98 -2.27
C GLY A 29 -3.24 -15.68 -3.36
N SER A 30 -4.45 -16.11 -3.08
CA SER A 30 -5.32 -16.79 -4.06
C SER A 30 -5.80 -15.86 -5.19
N PHE A 31 -5.91 -14.55 -4.97
CA PHE A 31 -6.26 -13.58 -6.02
C PHE A 31 -5.18 -13.46 -7.09
N LYS A 32 -3.93 -13.47 -6.71
CA LYS A 32 -2.80 -13.34 -7.63
C LYS A 32 -2.73 -14.51 -8.63
N TYR A 33 -3.20 -15.67 -8.22
CA TYR A 33 -3.20 -16.86 -9.07
C TYR A 33 -4.23 -16.77 -10.20
N VAL A 34 -5.43 -16.31 -9.90
CA VAL A 34 -6.52 -16.16 -10.89
C VAL A 34 -6.15 -15.12 -11.95
N SER A 35 -5.41 -14.07 -11.59
CA SER A 35 -4.97 -13.04 -12.54
C SER A 35 -3.92 -13.54 -13.54
N LYS A 36 -3.13 -14.56 -13.18
CA LYS A 36 -2.08 -15.16 -14.02
C LYS A 36 -2.57 -16.33 -14.89
N MET A 37 -3.85 -16.68 -14.82
CA MET A 37 -4.41 -17.76 -15.65
C MET A 37 -4.27 -17.43 -17.14
N PRO A 38 -3.81 -18.40 -17.97
CA PRO A 38 -3.71 -18.22 -19.41
C PRO A 38 -5.03 -17.78 -20.03
N ARG A 39 -4.97 -16.93 -21.07
CA ARG A 39 -6.18 -16.35 -21.70
C ARG A 39 -7.15 -17.40 -22.25
N TRP A 40 -6.66 -18.54 -22.68
CA TRP A 40 -7.49 -19.64 -23.21
C TRP A 40 -8.34 -20.32 -22.12
N LEU A 41 -7.94 -20.19 -20.84
CA LEU A 41 -8.73 -20.62 -19.68
C LEU A 41 -9.66 -19.50 -19.15
N GLY A 42 -9.78 -18.38 -19.88
CA GLY A 42 -10.56 -17.22 -19.47
C GLY A 42 -12.03 -17.51 -19.16
N TRP A 43 -12.62 -18.52 -19.80
CA TRP A 43 -13.99 -18.97 -19.51
C TRP A 43 -14.13 -19.55 -18.08
N LEU A 44 -13.08 -20.17 -17.53
CA LEU A 44 -13.04 -20.65 -16.15
C LEU A 44 -13.13 -19.51 -15.12
N ARG A 45 -12.72 -18.29 -15.51
CA ARG A 45 -12.85 -17.09 -14.68
C ARG A 45 -14.31 -16.71 -14.42
N GLN A 46 -15.22 -17.13 -15.27
CA GLN A 46 -16.65 -16.83 -15.15
C GLN A 46 -17.37 -17.84 -14.24
N LEU A 47 -16.73 -18.93 -13.84
CA LEU A 47 -17.30 -19.89 -12.91
C LEU A 47 -17.11 -19.41 -11.46
N PRO A 48 -18.21 -19.12 -10.73
CA PRO A 48 -18.13 -18.51 -9.38
C PRO A 48 -17.31 -19.31 -8.39
N TRP A 49 -17.27 -20.61 -8.50
CA TRP A 49 -16.53 -21.51 -7.60
C TRP A 49 -15.02 -21.59 -7.90
N ILE A 50 -14.59 -21.31 -9.12
CA ILE A 50 -13.17 -21.25 -9.52
C ILE A 50 -12.62 -19.85 -9.27
N VAL A 51 -13.43 -18.81 -9.45
CA VAL A 51 -13.08 -17.43 -9.09
C VAL A 51 -12.82 -17.31 -7.59
N ASN A 52 -13.46 -18.14 -6.79
CA ASN A 52 -13.22 -18.22 -5.36
C ASN A 52 -12.14 -19.27 -5.01
N GLY A 53 -10.92 -19.06 -5.48
CA GLY A 53 -9.73 -19.68 -4.86
C GLY A 53 -9.69 -19.44 -3.35
N GLN A 54 -10.37 -18.45 -2.87
CA GLN A 54 -10.73 -18.13 -1.50
C GLN A 54 -11.56 -19.22 -0.82
N ALA A 55 -12.64 -19.67 -1.45
CA ALA A 55 -13.45 -20.73 -0.90
C ALA A 55 -12.64 -22.03 -0.77
N LEU A 56 -11.80 -22.31 -1.77
CA LEU A 56 -10.92 -23.47 -1.73
C LEU A 56 -9.83 -23.30 -0.65
N ALA A 57 -9.26 -22.11 -0.48
CA ALA A 57 -8.33 -21.84 0.61
C ALA A 57 -8.97 -22.02 1.98
N MET A 58 -10.22 -21.60 2.14
CA MET A 58 -11.00 -21.81 3.38
C MET A 58 -11.30 -23.29 3.63
N VAL A 59 -11.79 -24.02 2.63
CA VAL A 59 -12.13 -25.44 2.74
C VAL A 59 -10.90 -26.31 3.00
N THR A 60 -9.76 -25.96 2.45
CA THR A 60 -8.49 -26.68 2.65
C THR A 60 -7.74 -26.27 3.92
N GLY A 61 -8.40 -25.53 4.83
CA GLY A 61 -7.78 -25.05 6.06
C GLY A 61 -6.63 -24.09 5.85
N GLY A 62 -6.75 -23.23 4.82
CA GLY A 62 -5.76 -22.23 4.47
C GLY A 62 -4.57 -22.77 3.69
N ARG A 63 -4.56 -24.04 3.29
CA ARG A 63 -3.49 -24.60 2.45
C ARG A 63 -3.57 -24.09 1.02
N GLY A 64 -4.80 -23.90 0.48
CA GLY A 64 -5.03 -23.50 -0.89
C GLY A 64 -4.44 -24.49 -1.91
N LEU A 65 -4.54 -24.14 -3.19
CA LEU A 65 -3.87 -24.87 -4.29
C LEU A 65 -2.37 -24.57 -4.35
N LEU A 66 -1.90 -23.55 -3.64
CA LEU A 66 -0.53 -23.06 -3.69
C LEU A 66 0.15 -23.24 -2.35
N LYS A 67 1.26 -23.96 -2.37
CA LYS A 67 2.08 -24.24 -1.19
C LYS A 67 2.65 -22.97 -0.54
N GLN A 68 2.95 -21.96 -1.32
CA GLN A 68 3.47 -20.66 -0.87
C GLN A 68 3.16 -19.60 -1.92
N VAL A 69 2.57 -18.51 -1.50
CA VAL A 69 2.56 -17.28 -2.30
C VAL A 69 3.76 -16.47 -1.81
N HIS A 70 4.81 -16.42 -2.62
CA HIS A 70 5.90 -15.50 -2.37
C HIS A 70 5.37 -14.08 -2.55
N THR A 71 5.33 -13.35 -1.45
CA THR A 71 5.10 -11.90 -1.48
C THR A 71 6.47 -11.25 -1.64
N HIS A 72 6.65 -10.54 -2.73
CA HIS A 72 7.78 -9.63 -2.88
C HIS A 72 7.41 -8.29 -2.28
N PRO A 73 8.36 -7.52 -1.75
CA PRO A 73 8.12 -6.14 -1.35
C PRO A 73 7.52 -5.32 -2.49
N ASP A 74 6.58 -4.43 -2.19
CA ASP A 74 5.85 -3.69 -3.23
C ASP A 74 6.77 -2.82 -4.08
N HIS A 75 7.87 -2.30 -3.51
CA HIS A 75 8.87 -1.52 -4.24
C HIS A 75 9.56 -2.30 -5.37
N GLU A 76 9.69 -3.64 -5.27
CA GLU A 76 10.24 -4.48 -6.35
C GLU A 76 9.32 -4.57 -7.57
N HIS A 77 8.03 -4.26 -7.39
CA HIS A 77 7.01 -4.27 -8.44
C HIS A 77 6.70 -2.89 -8.99
N MET A 78 7.34 -1.85 -8.47
CA MET A 78 7.11 -0.48 -8.91
C MET A 78 7.70 -0.27 -10.30
N MET A 79 6.83 0.01 -11.27
CA MET A 79 7.23 0.26 -12.66
C MET A 79 7.79 1.68 -12.80
N LYS A 80 8.86 1.80 -13.61
CA LYS A 80 9.38 3.12 -13.98
C LYS A 80 8.43 3.82 -14.94
N LEU A 81 8.45 5.14 -14.94
CA LEU A 81 7.64 5.96 -15.86
C LEU A 81 7.87 5.60 -17.33
N SER A 82 9.12 5.24 -17.68
CA SER A 82 9.50 4.81 -19.03
C SER A 82 8.89 3.48 -19.47
N GLU A 83 8.45 2.66 -18.52
CA GLU A 83 7.86 1.34 -18.75
C GLU A 83 6.34 1.42 -18.86
N LEU A 84 5.75 2.55 -18.45
CA LEU A 84 4.30 2.76 -18.50
C LEU A 84 3.85 3.06 -19.92
N THR A 85 2.77 2.39 -20.34
CA THR A 85 2.09 2.73 -21.59
C THR A 85 1.43 4.11 -21.51
N PRO A 86 1.21 4.82 -22.62
CA PRO A 86 0.51 6.11 -22.64
C PRO A 86 -0.86 6.07 -21.94
N LYS A 87 -1.55 4.94 -22.03
CA LYS A 87 -2.85 4.73 -21.40
C LYS A 87 -2.74 4.62 -19.85
N GLU A 88 -1.67 4.05 -19.35
CA GLU A 88 -1.39 3.97 -17.91
C GLU A 88 -0.92 5.31 -17.37
N GLN A 89 -0.12 6.05 -18.13
CA GLN A 89 0.28 7.42 -17.79
C GLN A 89 -0.94 8.36 -17.73
N ALA A 90 -1.90 8.22 -18.62
CA ALA A 90 -3.14 9.00 -18.62
C ALA A 90 -4.03 8.73 -17.39
N LYS A 91 -3.95 7.55 -16.79
CA LYS A 91 -4.67 7.23 -15.54
C LYS A 91 -4.19 8.02 -14.32
N LYS A 92 -3.04 8.68 -14.40
CA LYS A 92 -2.55 9.61 -13.37
C LYS A 92 -3.32 10.95 -13.33
N GLN A 93 -4.42 11.08 -14.10
CA GLN A 93 -5.24 12.29 -14.06
C GLN A 93 -5.82 12.50 -12.66
N LYS A 94 -5.83 13.78 -12.25
CA LYS A 94 -6.40 14.20 -10.96
C LYS A 94 -7.86 13.73 -10.87
N VAL A 95 -8.16 12.97 -9.84
CA VAL A 95 -9.54 12.57 -9.52
C VAL A 95 -10.32 13.84 -9.16
N ALA A 96 -11.48 14.03 -9.78
CA ALA A 96 -12.38 15.08 -9.40
C ALA A 96 -13.21 14.63 -8.19
N TYR A 97 -13.29 15.48 -7.18
CA TYR A 97 -14.06 15.23 -5.97
C TYR A 97 -15.34 16.08 -5.99
N ASP A 98 -16.44 15.52 -5.54
CA ASP A 98 -17.74 16.20 -5.47
C ASP A 98 -17.95 16.97 -4.15
N ASN A 99 -17.05 16.78 -3.18
CA ASN A 99 -17.09 17.36 -1.83
C ASN A 99 -18.39 17.07 -1.04
N LYS A 100 -19.08 15.99 -1.42
CA LYS A 100 -20.28 15.47 -0.72
C LYS A 100 -20.11 14.04 -0.29
N LEU A 101 -19.73 13.15 -1.22
CA LEU A 101 -19.45 11.74 -0.98
C LEU A 101 -17.96 11.43 -1.12
N THR A 102 -17.26 12.23 -1.92
CA THR A 102 -15.82 12.09 -2.17
C THR A 102 -15.09 13.38 -1.86
N PHE A 103 -13.99 13.28 -1.14
CA PHE A 103 -13.19 14.40 -0.67
C PHE A 103 -11.73 14.22 -1.09
N ASP A 104 -11.02 15.34 -1.24
CA ASP A 104 -9.58 15.30 -1.38
C ASP A 104 -8.92 14.76 -0.10
N LYS A 105 -7.64 14.37 -0.22
CA LYS A 105 -6.93 13.69 0.88
C LYS A 105 -6.85 14.53 2.15
N VAL A 106 -6.60 15.84 2.02
CA VAL A 106 -6.45 16.74 3.18
C VAL A 106 -7.78 16.94 3.88
N THR A 107 -8.84 17.17 3.12
CA THR A 107 -10.21 17.28 3.66
C THR A 107 -10.62 15.97 4.34
N ALA A 108 -10.31 14.82 3.75
CA ALA A 108 -10.63 13.52 4.34
C ALA A 108 -9.91 13.30 5.68
N VAL A 109 -8.64 13.69 5.79
CA VAL A 109 -7.88 13.63 7.06
C VAL A 109 -8.48 14.55 8.11
N ALA A 110 -8.84 15.78 7.73
CA ALA A 110 -9.47 16.73 8.64
C ALA A 110 -10.82 16.21 9.17
N LEU A 111 -11.65 15.63 8.31
CA LEU A 111 -12.94 15.03 8.66
C LEU A 111 -12.78 13.77 9.53
N ALA A 112 -11.71 13.00 9.32
CA ALA A 112 -11.40 11.82 10.13
C ALA A 112 -11.02 12.17 11.58
N GLY A 113 -10.69 13.44 11.87
CA GLY A 113 -10.30 13.89 13.20
C GLY A 113 -8.95 13.36 13.68
N SER A 114 -8.11 12.84 12.77
CA SER A 114 -6.74 12.43 13.10
C SER A 114 -5.93 13.66 13.54
N ARG A 115 -5.34 13.57 14.71
CA ARG A 115 -4.53 14.66 15.28
C ARG A 115 -3.26 14.11 15.93
N HIS A 116 -2.21 14.87 15.85
CA HIS A 116 -0.93 14.62 16.53
C HIS A 116 -0.67 15.72 17.55
N GLU A 117 0.08 15.37 18.59
CA GLU A 117 0.61 16.37 19.54
C GLU A 117 1.57 17.31 18.78
N VAL A 118 1.41 18.61 19.00
CA VAL A 118 2.16 19.65 18.25
C VAL A 118 3.66 19.57 18.49
N ASP A 119 4.06 19.14 19.68
CA ASP A 119 5.44 19.05 20.15
C ASP A 119 6.05 17.65 20.10
N GLN A 120 5.31 16.66 19.57
CA GLN A 120 5.86 15.31 19.43
C GLN A 120 6.98 15.26 18.38
N PRO A 121 8.03 14.45 18.59
CA PRO A 121 9.07 14.26 17.58
C PRO A 121 8.52 13.70 16.27
N HIS A 122 9.01 14.21 15.15
CA HIS A 122 8.61 13.72 13.83
C HIS A 122 9.00 12.25 13.67
N HIS A 123 8.01 11.41 13.44
CA HIS A 123 8.19 9.96 13.27
C HIS A 123 8.56 9.55 11.85
N LEU A 124 8.26 10.40 10.86
CA LEU A 124 8.59 10.16 9.45
C LEU A 124 9.97 10.78 9.15
N LYS A 125 10.88 9.94 8.69
CA LYS A 125 12.24 10.35 8.32
C LYS A 125 12.56 9.78 6.95
N VAL A 126 13.02 10.63 6.05
CA VAL A 126 13.55 10.26 4.74
C VAL A 126 15.07 10.43 4.81
N ALA A 127 15.79 9.34 4.56
CA ALA A 127 17.25 9.31 4.71
C ALA A 127 17.96 10.20 3.69
N ASP A 128 17.43 10.28 2.47
CA ASP A 128 17.99 11.04 1.36
C ASP A 128 16.89 11.79 0.61
N THR A 129 16.73 13.07 0.92
CA THR A 129 15.73 13.95 0.28
C THR A 129 16.16 14.40 -1.12
N ASP A 130 17.47 14.38 -1.43
CA ASP A 130 17.97 14.73 -2.76
C ASP A 130 17.59 13.66 -3.77
N LEU A 131 17.55 12.39 -3.34
CA LEU A 131 17.02 11.29 -4.15
C LEU A 131 15.59 11.56 -4.61
N CYS A 132 14.75 12.13 -3.75
CA CYS A 132 13.36 12.45 -4.08
C CYS A 132 13.26 13.49 -5.19
N ALA A 133 14.08 14.55 -5.14
CA ALA A 133 14.09 15.62 -6.12
C ALA A 133 14.77 15.25 -7.45
N THR A 134 15.63 14.23 -7.46
CA THR A 134 16.44 13.84 -8.62
C THR A 134 15.92 12.56 -9.28
N ARG A 135 16.46 11.44 -8.84
CA ARG A 135 16.23 10.14 -9.45
C ARG A 135 14.76 9.70 -9.33
N CYS A 136 14.17 9.85 -8.15
CA CYS A 136 12.80 9.43 -7.92
C CYS A 136 11.80 10.21 -8.78
N THR A 137 11.96 11.55 -8.86
CA THR A 137 11.14 12.39 -9.74
C THR A 137 11.22 11.92 -11.19
N ARG A 138 12.42 11.65 -11.67
CA ARG A 138 12.66 11.27 -13.07
C ARG A 138 12.20 9.86 -13.41
N GLU A 139 12.53 8.89 -12.54
CA GLU A 139 12.27 7.47 -12.82
C GLU A 139 10.86 7.03 -12.43
N TYR A 140 10.31 7.54 -11.33
CA TYR A 140 9.05 7.06 -10.75
C TYR A 140 7.98 8.14 -10.58
N GLY A 141 8.34 9.44 -10.70
CA GLY A 141 7.40 10.55 -10.56
C GLY A 141 6.86 10.71 -9.14
N ASN A 142 7.70 10.50 -8.14
CA ASN A 142 7.39 10.67 -6.71
C ASN A 142 6.11 9.92 -6.28
N PRO A 143 6.10 8.60 -6.33
CA PRO A 143 4.90 7.80 -6.09
C PRO A 143 4.31 8.01 -4.69
N CYS A 144 5.11 8.45 -3.70
CA CYS A 144 4.65 8.78 -2.36
C CYS A 144 3.57 9.87 -2.34
N GLU A 145 3.58 10.84 -3.26
CA GLU A 145 2.51 11.82 -3.42
C GLU A 145 1.17 11.17 -3.80
N ASN A 146 1.22 10.01 -4.49
CA ASN A 146 0.05 9.32 -5.00
C ASN A 146 -0.47 8.25 -4.04
N PHE A 147 0.40 7.38 -3.53
CA PHE A 147 -0.03 6.27 -2.69
C PHE A 147 -0.35 6.69 -1.24
N CYS A 148 0.23 7.79 -0.74
CA CYS A 148 -0.12 8.26 0.59
C CYS A 148 -1.60 8.69 0.65
N PRO A 149 -2.45 8.08 1.50
CA PRO A 149 -3.87 8.42 1.57
C PRO A 149 -4.11 9.76 2.26
N ALA A 150 -3.11 10.31 2.94
CA ALA A 150 -3.23 11.48 3.82
C ALA A 150 -2.46 12.70 3.31
N ALA A 151 -1.95 12.69 2.08
CA ALA A 151 -1.17 13.78 1.49
C ALA A 151 -0.01 14.25 2.39
N VAL A 152 0.72 13.29 2.97
CA VAL A 152 1.86 13.59 3.86
C VAL A 152 3.07 14.08 3.08
N TYR A 153 3.30 13.53 1.88
CA TYR A 153 4.46 13.85 1.05
C TYR A 153 4.07 14.77 -0.09
N GLU A 154 4.81 15.86 -0.25
CA GLU A 154 4.59 16.84 -1.29
C GLU A 154 5.92 17.33 -1.87
N MET A 155 6.02 17.35 -3.21
CA MET A 155 7.16 17.91 -3.92
C MET A 155 6.85 19.32 -4.34
N ILE A 156 7.37 20.32 -3.63
CA ILE A 156 7.13 21.73 -3.92
C ILE A 156 8.26 22.32 -4.77
N PRO A 157 7.96 23.32 -5.63
CA PRO A 157 9.00 24.10 -6.31
C PRO A 157 9.87 24.82 -5.28
N ASP A 158 11.19 24.79 -5.51
CA ASP A 158 12.16 25.51 -4.68
C ASP A 158 13.35 25.93 -5.53
N ALA A 159 13.47 27.23 -5.81
CA ALA A 159 14.56 27.78 -6.61
C ALA A 159 15.93 27.73 -5.90
N GLY A 160 15.94 27.49 -4.58
CA GLY A 160 17.16 27.39 -3.79
C GLY A 160 17.90 26.06 -3.89
N VAL A 161 17.29 25.06 -4.54
CA VAL A 161 17.89 23.73 -4.72
C VAL A 161 18.22 23.45 -6.20
N PRO A 162 19.30 22.71 -6.49
CA PRO A 162 19.77 22.48 -7.87
C PRO A 162 18.71 21.88 -8.80
N ASN A 163 17.79 21.11 -8.28
CA ASN A 163 16.74 20.43 -9.06
C ASN A 163 15.41 21.19 -9.09
N GLY A 164 15.38 22.40 -8.52
CA GLY A 164 14.20 23.26 -8.52
C GLY A 164 12.99 22.74 -7.74
N ARG A 165 13.13 21.65 -6.98
CA ARG A 165 12.06 21.03 -6.18
C ARG A 165 12.64 20.41 -4.91
N ARG A 166 11.87 20.47 -3.83
CA ARG A 166 12.20 19.79 -2.57
C ARG A 166 11.01 19.05 -2.00
N LEU A 167 11.28 17.99 -1.24
CA LEU A 167 10.27 17.25 -0.50
C LEU A 167 9.85 18.02 0.76
N VAL A 168 8.56 18.16 0.96
CA VAL A 168 7.93 18.57 2.22
C VAL A 168 7.19 17.39 2.82
N ILE A 169 7.29 17.21 4.12
CA ILE A 169 6.62 16.14 4.86
C ILE A 169 5.65 16.77 5.85
N HIS A 170 4.36 16.63 5.58
CA HIS A 170 3.26 17.06 6.45
C HIS A 170 2.94 15.93 7.44
N HIS A 171 3.84 15.73 8.42
CA HIS A 171 3.75 14.62 9.38
C HIS A 171 2.47 14.65 10.23
N GLU A 172 1.89 15.82 10.42
CA GLU A 172 0.62 16.05 11.11
C GLU A 172 -0.57 15.40 10.42
N ASN A 173 -0.49 15.18 9.12
CA ASN A 173 -1.53 14.51 8.34
C ASN A 173 -1.45 12.97 8.44
N CYS A 174 -0.37 12.42 8.99
CA CYS A 174 -0.14 10.98 8.96
C CYS A 174 -1.19 10.20 9.73
N VAL A 175 -1.82 9.23 9.08
CA VAL A 175 -2.82 8.33 9.69
C VAL A 175 -2.24 6.96 10.06
N HIS A 176 -0.91 6.84 10.12
CA HIS A 176 -0.17 5.63 10.49
C HIS A 176 -0.56 4.35 9.72
N CYS A 177 -0.95 4.47 8.46
CA CYS A 177 -1.38 3.34 7.61
C CYS A 177 -0.23 2.42 7.18
N LYS A 178 1.04 2.80 7.42
CA LYS A 178 2.24 2.02 7.09
C LYS A 178 2.49 1.78 5.59
N THR A 179 1.69 2.35 4.69
CA THR A 179 1.87 2.17 3.25
C THR A 179 3.28 2.58 2.78
N CYS A 180 3.82 3.68 3.30
CA CYS A 180 5.15 4.16 2.93
C CYS A 180 6.31 3.31 3.48
N ASP A 181 6.04 2.45 4.45
CA ASP A 181 7.03 1.57 5.10
C ASP A 181 7.17 0.24 4.33
N VAL A 182 6.17 -0.12 3.54
CA VAL A 182 6.11 -1.38 2.77
C VAL A 182 6.14 -1.17 1.25
N ALA A 183 5.96 0.07 0.77
CA ALA A 183 5.95 0.44 -0.64
C ALA A 183 7.34 0.54 -1.27
#